data_00cfc2b9352a88fd5071f262494e264d
#
_entry.id   00cfc2b9352a88fd5071f262494e264d
#
_cell.length_a   1.000
_cell.length_b   1.000
_cell.length_c   1.000
_cell.angle_alpha   90.00
_cell.angle_beta   90.00
_cell.angle_gamma   90.00
#
_symmetry.space_group_name_H-M   'P 1'
#
loop_
_entity.id
_entity.type
_entity.pdbx_description
1 polymer ?
#
loop_
_entity_poly.entity_id
_entity_poly.type
_entity_poly.pdbx_seq_one_letter_code
_entity_poly.pdbx_strand_id
1 'polypeptide(L)'
;MIEIKFRAKNLKGEWEYGYYLEFELCDGEGRCSYIKKDGCQPIKVLKETVGQFTGLLDKNQSEVYDGDIIKAPSGRIYLVMWSTWIHQERRDKWTVDEYQFTGWCIGYERNKPIDTLDSEVLQGEVIGNAHDNPELINE
;
A
#
# COMPACT_ATOMS: atom_id res chain seq x y z
N MET A 1 3.96 16.36 -10.82
CA MET A 1 4.82 15.20 -11.05
C MET A 1 4.58 14.16 -9.97
N ILE A 2 4.38 12.91 -10.36
CA ILE A 2 4.16 11.82 -9.40
C ILE A 2 5.51 11.37 -8.85
N GLU A 3 5.65 11.40 -7.55
CA GLU A 3 6.85 10.89 -6.88
C GLU A 3 6.74 9.37 -6.74
N ILE A 4 7.73 8.65 -7.28
CA ILE A 4 7.79 7.19 -7.16
C ILE A 4 8.77 6.86 -6.05
N LYS A 5 8.26 6.25 -4.99
CA LYS A 5 9.04 5.96 -3.80
C LYS A 5 8.49 4.69 -3.14
N PHE A 6 9.36 3.95 -2.50
CA PHE A 6 9.03 2.70 -1.82
C PHE A 6 9.51 2.73 -0.38
N ARG A 7 8.95 1.88 0.44
CA ARG A 7 9.48 1.61 1.77
C ARG A 7 9.58 0.10 1.95
N ALA A 8 10.48 -0.33 2.83
CA ALA A 8 10.58 -1.72 3.23
C ALA A 8 11.35 -1.81 4.54
N LYS A 9 11.19 -2.90 5.27
CA LYS A 9 11.96 -3.12 6.48
C LYS A 9 13.31 -3.72 6.15
N ASN A 10 14.36 -3.18 6.77
CA ASN A 10 15.69 -3.76 6.70
C ASN A 10 15.76 -5.00 7.59
N LEU A 11 16.93 -5.65 7.64
CA LEU A 11 17.10 -6.89 8.42
C LEU A 11 17.01 -6.68 9.93
N LYS A 12 17.08 -5.43 10.38
CA LYS A 12 16.93 -5.07 11.80
C LYS A 12 15.48 -4.71 12.16
N GLY A 13 14.57 -4.74 11.17
CA GLY A 13 13.18 -4.39 11.40
C GLY A 13 12.86 -2.91 11.35
N GLU A 14 13.79 -2.10 10.87
CA GLU A 14 13.58 -0.64 10.72
C GLU A 14 13.10 -0.31 9.32
N TRP A 15 12.24 0.70 9.18
CA TRP A 15 11.75 1.14 7.88
C TRP A 15 12.80 1.95 7.13
N GLU A 16 13.01 1.59 5.86
CA GLU A 16 13.85 2.32 4.91
C GLU A 16 13.00 2.84 3.77
N TYR A 17 13.29 4.04 3.29
CA TYR A 17 12.52 4.72 2.23
C TYR A 17 13.43 5.10 1.09
N GLY A 18 12.99 4.91 -0.15
CA GLY A 18 13.76 5.27 -1.34
C GLY A 18 13.34 4.49 -2.56
N TYR A 19 14.31 4.27 -3.44
CA TYR A 19 14.10 3.49 -4.67
C TYR A 19 14.17 2.01 -4.36
N TYR A 20 13.34 1.23 -5.04
CA TYR A 20 13.34 -0.22 -4.90
C TYR A 20 14.21 -0.85 -5.98
N LEU A 21 15.11 -1.76 -5.57
CA LEU A 21 16.01 -2.48 -6.48
C LEU A 21 16.00 -3.96 -6.16
N GLU A 22 16.16 -4.79 -7.20
CA GLU A 22 16.41 -6.23 -7.06
C GLU A 22 17.68 -6.58 -7.80
N PHE A 23 18.56 -7.36 -7.15
CA PHE A 23 19.78 -7.88 -7.76
C PHE A 23 19.84 -9.38 -7.65
N GLU A 24 20.42 -10.04 -8.66
CA GLU A 24 20.87 -11.41 -8.52
C GLU A 24 22.25 -11.39 -7.91
N LEU A 25 22.45 -12.16 -6.85
CA LEU A 25 23.76 -12.25 -6.20
C LEU A 25 24.60 -13.32 -6.88
N CYS A 26 25.88 -13.02 -7.07
CA CYS A 26 26.81 -13.94 -7.71
C CYS A 26 27.12 -15.18 -6.89
N ASP A 27 26.71 -15.21 -5.62
CA ASP A 27 26.93 -16.33 -4.70
C ASP A 27 25.84 -17.40 -4.76
N GLY A 28 24.84 -17.26 -5.65
CA GLY A 28 23.80 -18.23 -5.84
C GLY A 28 22.61 -18.10 -4.88
N GLU A 29 22.54 -17.05 -4.10
CA GLU A 29 21.41 -16.82 -3.19
C GLU A 29 20.14 -16.33 -3.88
N GLY A 30 20.20 -16.16 -5.22
CA GLY A 30 19.06 -15.68 -6.01
C GLY A 30 18.91 -14.17 -5.94
N ARG A 31 17.67 -13.69 -6.16
CA ARG A 31 17.40 -12.25 -6.17
C ARG A 31 17.16 -11.73 -4.78
N CYS A 32 17.81 -10.63 -4.44
CA CYS A 32 17.62 -9.95 -3.17
C CYS A 32 17.04 -8.56 -3.41
N SER A 33 16.26 -8.08 -2.45
CA SER A 33 15.58 -6.80 -2.51
C SER A 33 16.34 -5.75 -1.71
N TYR A 34 16.38 -4.52 -2.23
CA TYR A 34 17.12 -3.41 -1.63
C TYR A 34 16.33 -2.12 -1.75
N ILE A 35 16.53 -1.24 -0.77
CA ILE A 35 16.09 0.16 -0.85
C ILE A 35 17.33 1.03 -0.94
N LYS A 36 17.33 1.97 -1.88
CA LYS A 36 18.43 2.90 -2.08
C LYS A 36 17.95 4.34 -1.95
N LYS A 37 18.60 5.09 -1.07
CA LYS A 37 18.42 6.54 -0.94
C LYS A 37 19.47 7.24 -1.78
N ASP A 38 19.15 8.46 -2.22
CA ASP A 38 20.11 9.27 -2.97
C ASP A 38 21.39 9.46 -2.16
N GLY A 39 22.54 9.19 -2.82
CA GLY A 39 23.83 9.35 -2.20
C GLY A 39 24.22 8.27 -1.21
N CYS A 40 23.40 7.25 -1.04
CA CYS A 40 23.66 6.16 -0.10
C CYS A 40 23.80 4.83 -0.82
N GLN A 41 24.43 3.86 -0.16
CA GLN A 41 24.51 2.50 -0.67
C GLN A 41 23.17 1.80 -0.52
N PRO A 42 22.85 0.83 -1.40
CA PRO A 42 21.63 0.04 -1.25
C PRO A 42 21.61 -0.71 0.07
N ILE A 43 20.46 -0.75 0.71
CA ILE A 43 20.26 -1.44 1.99
C ILE A 43 19.36 -2.65 1.74
N LYS A 44 19.81 -3.84 2.15
CA LYS A 44 19.04 -5.07 1.98
C LYS A 44 17.79 -5.02 2.85
N VAL A 45 16.66 -5.40 2.25
CA VAL A 45 15.35 -5.34 2.91
C VAL A 45 14.60 -6.65 2.74
N LEU A 46 13.55 -6.82 3.56
CA LEU A 46 12.67 -7.97 3.49
C LEU A 46 11.63 -7.71 2.40
N LYS A 47 11.64 -8.55 1.36
CA LYS A 47 10.78 -8.36 0.18
C LYS A 47 9.30 -8.28 0.53
N GLU A 48 8.85 -9.09 1.48
CA GLU A 48 7.43 -9.14 1.88
C GLU A 48 6.95 -7.84 2.53
N THR A 49 7.87 -6.96 2.93
CA THR A 49 7.51 -5.66 3.55
C THR A 49 7.54 -4.51 2.55
N VAL A 50 7.93 -4.75 1.31
CA VAL A 50 8.03 -3.69 0.30
C VAL A 50 6.64 -3.15 -0.03
N GLY A 51 6.48 -1.83 0.04
CA GLY A 51 5.25 -1.15 -0.33
C GLY A 51 5.55 0.16 -1.04
N GLN A 52 4.72 0.47 -2.04
CA GLN A 52 4.89 1.69 -2.82
C GLN A 52 4.14 2.85 -2.19
N PHE A 53 4.72 4.05 -2.28
CA PHE A 53 4.05 5.28 -1.92
C PHE A 53 2.88 5.52 -2.90
N THR A 54 1.70 5.78 -2.36
CA THR A 54 0.50 6.00 -3.20
C THR A 54 0.53 7.32 -3.97
N GLY A 55 1.39 8.23 -3.56
CA GLY A 55 1.39 9.62 -4.07
C GLY A 55 0.43 10.52 -3.31
N LEU A 56 -0.23 10.00 -2.29
CA LEU A 56 -1.28 10.72 -1.57
C LEU A 56 -0.89 10.92 -0.10
N LEU A 57 -1.45 11.97 0.49
CA LEU A 57 -1.21 12.32 1.90
C LEU A 57 -2.53 12.26 2.67
N ASP A 58 -2.44 11.93 3.96
CA ASP A 58 -3.60 11.96 4.84
C ASP A 58 -3.84 13.38 5.40
N LYS A 59 -4.79 13.53 6.32
CA LYS A 59 -5.12 14.86 6.89
C LYS A 59 -3.95 15.51 7.63
N ASN A 60 -3.00 14.71 8.10
CA ASN A 60 -1.83 15.20 8.83
C ASN A 60 -0.61 15.41 7.94
N GLN A 61 -0.80 15.34 6.60
CA GLN A 61 0.26 15.43 5.61
C GLN A 61 1.25 14.27 5.71
N SER A 62 0.83 13.14 6.28
CA SER A 62 1.61 11.91 6.32
C SER A 62 1.46 11.17 5.01
N GLU A 63 2.55 10.62 4.50
CA GLU A 63 2.55 9.83 3.27
C GLU A 63 1.80 8.52 3.47
N VAL A 64 0.98 8.15 2.47
CA VAL A 64 0.21 6.90 2.51
C VAL A 64 0.87 5.88 1.60
N TYR A 65 1.18 4.71 2.15
CA TYR A 65 1.85 3.61 1.44
C TYR A 65 0.94 2.39 1.34
N ASP A 66 1.23 1.54 0.35
CA ASP A 66 0.64 0.21 0.30
C ASP A 66 0.88 -0.51 1.63
N GLY A 67 -0.16 -1.11 2.17
CA GLY A 67 -0.09 -1.79 3.46
C GLY A 67 -0.39 -0.90 4.67
N ASP A 68 -0.60 0.40 4.47
CA ASP A 68 -0.99 1.30 5.55
C ASP A 68 -2.41 1.02 6.01
N ILE A 69 -2.66 1.28 7.28
CA ILE A 69 -3.98 1.21 7.89
C ILE A 69 -4.43 2.63 8.15
N ILE A 70 -5.56 2.99 7.57
CA ILE A 70 -6.09 4.35 7.67
C ILE A 70 -7.44 4.35 8.38
N LYS A 71 -7.62 5.31 9.29
CA LYS A 71 -8.88 5.51 10.00
C LYS A 71 -9.61 6.66 9.34
N ALA A 72 -10.71 6.36 8.68
CA ALA A 72 -11.53 7.36 8.00
C ALA A 72 -12.26 8.25 9.02
N PRO A 73 -12.76 9.44 8.59
CA PRO A 73 -13.53 10.32 9.50
C PRO A 73 -14.75 9.63 10.13
N SER A 74 -15.31 8.63 9.45
CA SER A 74 -16.44 7.85 9.99
C SER A 74 -16.05 6.97 11.17
N GLY A 75 -14.75 6.79 11.43
CA GLY A 75 -14.22 5.88 12.43
C GLY A 75 -13.90 4.50 11.90
N ARG A 76 -14.26 4.21 10.67
CA ARG A 76 -13.93 2.92 10.05
C ARG A 76 -12.46 2.83 9.73
N ILE A 77 -11.91 1.62 9.86
CA ILE A 77 -10.49 1.34 9.68
C ILE A 77 -10.34 0.48 8.42
N TYR A 78 -9.48 0.92 7.51
CA TYR A 78 -9.26 0.27 6.24
C TYR A 78 -7.79 -0.02 5.99
N LEU A 79 -7.53 -1.09 5.24
CA LEU A 79 -6.20 -1.42 4.72
C LEU A 79 -6.06 -0.85 3.32
N VAL A 80 -4.97 -0.14 3.07
CA VAL A 80 -4.65 0.43 1.74
C VAL A 80 -3.92 -0.62 0.92
N MET A 81 -4.35 -0.82 -0.33
CA MET A 81 -3.74 -1.81 -1.22
C MET A 81 -3.85 -1.39 -2.68
N TRP A 82 -2.93 -1.87 -3.52
CA TRP A 82 -3.07 -1.78 -4.96
C TRP A 82 -3.85 -3.01 -5.41
N SER A 83 -4.99 -2.81 -6.05
CA SER A 83 -5.84 -3.93 -6.44
C SER A 83 -6.81 -3.54 -7.54
N THR A 84 -7.58 -4.52 -7.99
CA THR A 84 -8.67 -4.33 -8.93
C THR A 84 -9.99 -4.50 -8.18
N TRP A 85 -10.85 -3.50 -8.30
CA TRP A 85 -12.18 -3.52 -7.70
C TRP A 85 -13.23 -3.52 -8.80
N ILE A 86 -14.21 -4.40 -8.67
CA ILE A 86 -15.28 -4.56 -9.65
C ILE A 86 -16.59 -4.07 -9.05
N HIS A 87 -17.22 -3.13 -9.75
CA HIS A 87 -18.51 -2.58 -9.34
C HIS A 87 -19.56 -2.97 -10.38
N GLN A 88 -20.67 -3.52 -9.92
CA GLN A 88 -21.80 -3.88 -10.77
C GLN A 88 -22.98 -2.97 -10.45
N GLU A 89 -23.59 -2.43 -11.48
CA GLU A 89 -24.72 -1.54 -11.35
C GLU A 89 -25.85 -2.02 -12.26
N ARG A 90 -27.01 -2.25 -11.67
CA ARG A 90 -28.17 -2.68 -12.45
C ARG A 90 -28.80 -1.49 -13.15
N ARG A 91 -28.74 -1.47 -14.47
CA ARG A 91 -29.32 -0.41 -15.29
C ARG A 91 -30.82 -0.60 -15.49
N ASP A 92 -31.24 -1.85 -15.74
CA ASP A 92 -32.63 -2.22 -15.86
C ASP A 92 -32.85 -3.69 -15.50
N LYS A 93 -34.04 -4.20 -15.69
CA LYS A 93 -34.40 -5.57 -15.30
C LYS A 93 -33.51 -6.64 -15.97
N TRP A 94 -32.98 -6.35 -17.15
CA TRP A 94 -32.24 -7.29 -17.96
C TRP A 94 -30.76 -7.00 -18.09
N THR A 95 -30.32 -5.81 -17.71
CA THR A 95 -28.97 -5.36 -17.99
C THR A 95 -28.24 -4.98 -16.69
N VAL A 96 -27.05 -5.56 -16.52
CA VAL A 96 -26.14 -5.19 -15.43
C VAL A 96 -24.88 -4.64 -16.09
N ASP A 97 -24.52 -3.41 -15.74
CA ASP A 97 -23.27 -2.81 -16.19
C ASP A 97 -22.19 -3.14 -15.18
N GLU A 98 -21.03 -3.50 -15.68
CA GLU A 98 -19.88 -3.84 -14.84
C GLU A 98 -18.75 -2.86 -15.10
N TYR A 99 -18.21 -2.29 -14.03
CA TYR A 99 -17.08 -1.36 -14.09
C TYR A 99 -15.92 -1.95 -13.33
N GLN A 100 -14.75 -1.86 -13.92
CA GLN A 100 -13.52 -2.37 -13.30
C GLN A 100 -12.57 -1.20 -13.04
N PHE A 101 -12.09 -1.12 -11.79
CA PHE A 101 -11.10 -0.15 -11.38
C PHE A 101 -9.82 -0.86 -11.00
N THR A 102 -8.69 -0.36 -11.45
CA THR A 102 -7.39 -0.85 -11.02
C THR A 102 -6.60 0.34 -10.48
N GLY A 103 -6.14 0.22 -9.25
CA GLY A 103 -5.39 1.30 -8.62
C GLY A 103 -5.37 1.13 -7.11
N TRP A 104 -5.22 2.26 -6.42
CA TRP A 104 -5.20 2.25 -4.97
C TRP A 104 -6.60 2.07 -4.42
N CYS A 105 -6.77 1.01 -3.65
CA CYS A 105 -8.05 0.60 -3.09
C CYS A 105 -7.97 0.49 -1.57
N ILE A 106 -9.13 0.40 -0.94
CA ILE A 106 -9.24 0.13 0.49
C ILE A 106 -10.07 -1.13 0.71
N GLY A 107 -9.83 -1.80 1.81
CA GLY A 107 -10.58 -2.99 2.20
C GLY A 107 -10.31 -3.32 3.65
N TYR A 108 -10.90 -4.40 4.14
CA TYR A 108 -10.69 -4.88 5.48
C TYR A 108 -9.62 -5.97 5.54
N GLU A 109 -9.32 -6.57 4.41
CA GLU A 109 -8.33 -7.65 4.28
C GLU A 109 -7.52 -7.48 3.01
N ARG A 110 -6.29 -7.97 3.02
CA ARG A 110 -5.41 -7.96 1.84
C ARG A 110 -6.06 -8.71 0.66
N ASN A 111 -5.97 -8.11 -0.52
CA ASN A 111 -6.51 -8.65 -1.78
C ASN A 111 -8.03 -8.75 -1.83
N LYS A 112 -8.73 -8.08 -0.93
CA LYS A 112 -10.20 -8.01 -0.91
C LYS A 112 -10.65 -6.56 -0.89
N PRO A 113 -10.46 -5.82 -2.00
CA PRO A 113 -10.86 -4.42 -2.05
C PRO A 113 -12.39 -4.28 -2.01
N ILE A 114 -12.84 -3.25 -1.33
CA ILE A 114 -14.29 -2.94 -1.24
C ILE A 114 -14.61 -1.60 -1.89
N ASP A 115 -13.61 -0.74 -2.08
CA ASP A 115 -13.79 0.58 -2.69
C ASP A 115 -12.44 1.14 -3.09
N THR A 116 -12.47 2.28 -3.77
CA THR A 116 -11.25 3.02 -4.11
C THR A 116 -10.77 3.85 -2.93
N LEU A 117 -9.47 4.13 -2.91
CA LEU A 117 -8.91 5.07 -1.92
C LEU A 117 -9.22 6.49 -2.41
N ASP A 118 -10.25 7.09 -1.86
CA ASP A 118 -10.74 8.40 -2.31
C ASP A 118 -10.42 9.52 -1.33
N SER A 119 -10.82 10.74 -1.70
CA SER A 119 -10.53 11.94 -0.91
C SER A 119 -11.21 11.93 0.45
N GLU A 120 -12.36 11.27 0.59
CA GLU A 120 -13.05 11.18 1.87
C GLU A 120 -12.24 10.36 2.88
N VAL A 121 -11.74 9.21 2.44
CA VAL A 121 -10.90 8.34 3.29
C VAL A 121 -9.61 9.07 3.66
N LEU A 122 -9.05 9.84 2.72
CA LEU A 122 -7.80 10.59 2.95
C LEU A 122 -7.95 11.76 3.92
N GLN A 123 -9.17 12.16 4.25
CA GLN A 123 -9.42 13.12 5.34
C GLN A 123 -9.28 12.47 6.71
N GLY A 124 -9.08 11.17 6.75
CA GLY A 124 -8.71 10.45 7.95
C GLY A 124 -7.21 10.46 8.18
N GLU A 125 -6.73 9.50 8.95
CA GLU A 125 -5.31 9.45 9.30
C GLU A 125 -4.75 8.04 9.24
N VAL A 126 -3.49 7.93 8.86
CA VAL A 126 -2.74 6.68 8.94
C VAL A 126 -2.48 6.40 10.43
N ILE A 127 -2.92 5.23 10.90
CA ILE A 127 -2.77 4.85 12.31
C ILE A 127 -1.81 3.69 12.51
N GLY A 128 -1.31 3.10 11.45
CA GLY A 128 -0.39 1.99 11.50
C GLY A 128 -0.23 1.34 10.15
N ASN A 129 0.24 0.12 10.13
CA ASN A 129 0.37 -0.65 8.90
C ASN A 129 0.23 -2.15 9.18
N ALA A 130 0.01 -2.92 8.12
CA ALA A 130 -0.28 -4.35 8.25
C ALA A 130 0.89 -5.16 8.83
N HIS A 131 2.11 -4.68 8.72
CA HIS A 131 3.30 -5.39 9.21
C HIS A 131 3.54 -5.15 10.70
N ASP A 132 3.36 -3.91 11.15
CA ASP A 132 3.60 -3.53 12.55
C ASP A 132 2.35 -3.67 13.42
N ASN A 133 1.17 -3.54 12.82
CA ASN A 133 -0.09 -3.46 13.55
C ASN A 133 -1.15 -4.40 12.96
N PRO A 134 -0.85 -5.69 12.77
CA PRO A 134 -1.83 -6.61 12.16
C PRO A 134 -3.11 -6.76 12.98
N GLU A 135 -3.05 -6.50 14.29
CA GLU A 135 -4.20 -6.59 15.17
C GLU A 135 -5.28 -5.56 14.83
N LEU A 136 -4.95 -4.49 14.13
CA LEU A 136 -5.92 -3.46 13.76
C LEU A 136 -6.88 -3.91 12.65
N ILE A 137 -6.52 -4.94 11.89
CA ILE A 137 -7.30 -5.42 10.75
C ILE A 137 -7.77 -6.86 10.88
N ASN A 138 -7.27 -7.61 11.86
CA ASN A 138 -7.62 -9.03 12.08
C ASN A 138 -8.52 -9.14 13.31
N GLU A 139 -9.75 -8.71 13.18
CA GLU A 139 -10.73 -8.87 14.24
C GLU A 139 -11.64 -10.06 14.01
#